data_d0d4e666c0a7bd7c879ba5a9717f8d41
#
_entry.id   d0d4e666c0a7bd7c879ba5a9717f8d41
#
_cell.length_a   1.000
_cell.length_b   1.000
_cell.length_c   1.000
_cell.angle_alpha   90.00
_cell.angle_beta   90.00
_cell.angle_gamma   90.00
#
_symmetry.space_group_name_H-M   'P 1'
#
loop_
_entity.id
_entity.type
_entity.pdbx_description
1 polymer ?
#
loop_
_entity_poly.entity_id
_entity_poly.type
_entity_poly.pdbx_seq_one_letter_code
_entity_poly.pdbx_strand_id
1 'polypeptide(L)'
;MQESYIQDLFAERIGGKRYGKDTAIYKFEKIKRAKRAAKEANPDTELFDLGVGEPDAMADAGIIEMLRAEVRKPENRGYADNGDAVLKEAAARYMRQVCGVPIDPETQVVHSIGSKAALSILPAALINPGDVVLMTVPGYPVFGTHAKYYGGVVHNLPLREENNFLPDLKSIPADVLAKAKVLVLNYPNNPTGASATQEFFAEVVAFAKKNNIVVIHDFAYAALVFDGMPLSFLATPGAMEVGIELHSTSKNFNMTGWRCGFVAGNELLVKAYADVKDNTDSGQFLAIQHASAYAFDHPEITTGIAVKYSRRMDLLVETLRAVGFKAHKPGGSFFLYVAAPKSAQAADGSGPVVEFPTAEAFSQWMITENLISTVPWDDVGAYVRFSVTFAATNTEEESRVVAEIGRRLSRHTFQW
;
A
#
# COMPACT_ATOMS: atom_id res chain seq x y z
N MET A 1 17.36 27.95 14.03
CA MET A 1 17.44 28.58 12.68
C MET A 1 17.08 30.04 12.85
N GLN A 2 17.81 30.95 12.18
CA GLN A 2 17.47 32.36 12.15
C GLN A 2 16.08 32.52 11.50
N GLU A 3 15.20 33.34 12.06
CA GLU A 3 13.90 33.63 11.47
C GLU A 3 14.09 34.28 10.09
N SER A 4 13.52 33.68 9.07
CA SER A 4 13.59 34.16 7.68
C SER A 4 12.19 34.54 7.22
N TYR A 5 12.08 35.62 6.44
CA TYR A 5 10.82 36.04 5.82
C TYR A 5 10.18 34.90 4.99
N ILE A 6 11.00 33.93 4.52
CA ILE A 6 10.54 32.76 3.80
C ILE A 6 9.57 31.92 4.66
N GLN A 7 9.76 31.93 5.99
CA GLN A 7 8.87 31.21 6.93
C GLN A 7 7.41 31.71 6.84
N ASP A 8 7.22 32.99 6.57
CA ASP A 8 5.90 33.60 6.44
C ASP A 8 5.20 33.30 5.11
N LEU A 9 5.93 32.74 4.13
CA LEU A 9 5.41 32.44 2.78
C LEU A 9 4.91 31.01 2.62
N PHE A 10 5.15 30.12 3.60
CA PHE A 10 4.65 28.76 3.51
C PHE A 10 3.12 28.71 3.61
N ALA A 11 2.52 27.86 2.77
CA ALA A 11 1.08 27.66 2.80
C ALA A 11 0.64 26.97 4.10
N GLU A 12 -0.52 27.38 4.65
CA GLU A 12 -1.07 26.83 5.90
C GLU A 12 -1.27 25.32 5.83
N ARG A 13 -1.61 24.76 4.65
CA ARG A 13 -1.80 23.31 4.43
C ARG A 13 -0.56 22.44 4.68
N ILE A 14 0.65 23.04 4.72
CA ILE A 14 1.90 22.34 5.06
C ILE A 14 2.47 22.79 6.40
N GLY A 15 1.73 23.62 7.15
CA GLY A 15 2.12 24.12 8.47
C GLY A 15 2.34 25.64 8.58
N GLY A 16 2.29 26.38 7.46
CA GLY A 16 2.44 27.83 7.44
C GLY A 16 3.70 28.29 8.19
N LYS A 17 3.57 29.31 9.02
CA LYS A 17 4.65 29.89 9.85
C LYS A 17 5.30 28.88 10.83
N ARG A 18 4.64 27.75 11.11
CA ARG A 18 5.15 26.69 12.00
C ARG A 18 5.90 25.60 11.25
N TYR A 19 5.91 25.60 9.91
CA TYR A 19 6.58 24.59 9.11
C TYR A 19 8.04 24.38 9.55
N GLY A 20 8.42 23.14 9.86
CA GLY A 20 9.75 22.76 10.34
C GLY A 20 10.07 23.15 11.79
N LYS A 21 9.16 23.86 12.50
CA LYS A 21 9.31 24.21 13.93
C LYS A 21 8.64 23.18 14.86
N ASP A 22 7.48 22.67 14.48
CA ASP A 22 6.74 21.61 15.18
C ASP A 22 7.18 20.26 14.63
N THR A 23 8.18 19.66 15.22
CA THR A 23 8.74 18.40 14.73
C THR A 23 8.10 17.21 15.44
N ALA A 24 6.85 16.90 15.12
CA ALA A 24 6.39 15.52 15.27
C ALA A 24 7.21 14.66 14.29
N ILE A 25 8.15 13.90 14.83
CA ILE A 25 8.99 13.01 13.98
C ILE A 25 8.08 11.96 13.38
N TYR A 26 8.04 11.91 12.04
CA TYR A 26 7.25 10.92 11.30
C TYR A 26 7.64 9.49 11.71
N LYS A 27 6.65 8.60 11.90
CA LYS A 27 6.87 7.25 12.45
C LYS A 27 7.97 6.46 11.75
N PHE A 28 8.08 6.55 10.43
CA PHE A 28 9.14 5.86 9.68
C PHE A 28 10.54 6.44 9.94
N GLU A 29 10.65 7.73 10.23
CA GLU A 29 11.93 8.32 10.63
C GLU A 29 12.34 7.87 12.04
N LYS A 30 11.39 7.72 12.98
CA LYS A 30 11.66 7.13 14.30
C LYS A 30 12.18 5.71 14.17
N ILE A 31 11.52 4.88 13.36
CA ILE A 31 11.94 3.49 13.06
C ILE A 31 13.35 3.47 12.47
N LYS A 32 13.65 4.36 11.50
CA LYS A 32 14.96 4.45 10.87
C LYS A 32 16.06 4.78 11.87
N ARG A 33 15.80 5.74 12.77
CA ARG A 33 16.74 6.12 13.85
C ARG A 33 16.95 4.99 14.83
N ALA A 34 15.89 4.31 15.28
CA ALA A 34 15.97 3.17 16.18
C ALA A 34 16.77 2.01 15.58
N LYS A 35 16.51 1.67 14.29
CA LYS A 35 17.28 0.64 13.56
C LYS A 35 18.78 0.96 13.50
N ARG A 36 19.12 2.22 13.20
CA ARG A 36 20.52 2.64 13.16
C ARG A 36 21.19 2.49 14.53
N ALA A 37 20.57 3.01 15.59
CA ALA A 37 21.09 2.91 16.95
C ALA A 37 21.22 1.45 17.42
N ALA A 38 20.22 0.60 17.10
CA ALA A 38 20.26 -0.82 17.44
C ALA A 38 21.40 -1.57 16.73
N LYS A 39 21.67 -1.27 15.46
CA LYS A 39 22.80 -1.82 14.70
C LYS A 39 24.15 -1.37 15.25
N GLU A 40 24.28 -0.08 15.59
CA GLU A 40 25.50 0.48 16.18
C GLU A 40 25.81 -0.17 17.55
N ALA A 41 24.77 -0.45 18.34
CA ALA A 41 24.91 -1.13 19.63
C ALA A 41 25.18 -2.64 19.52
N ASN A 42 24.82 -3.27 18.39
CA ASN A 42 24.93 -4.72 18.17
C ASN A 42 25.54 -5.02 16.79
N PRO A 43 26.81 -4.67 16.54
CA PRO A 43 27.41 -4.72 15.20
C PRO A 43 27.49 -6.15 14.63
N ASP A 44 27.63 -7.16 15.49
CA ASP A 44 27.77 -8.56 15.11
C ASP A 44 26.45 -9.33 15.02
N THR A 45 25.31 -8.64 15.30
CA THR A 45 24.00 -9.28 15.29
C THR A 45 23.14 -8.77 14.12
N GLU A 46 22.61 -9.69 13.33
CA GLU A 46 21.74 -9.36 12.21
C GLU A 46 20.44 -8.72 12.69
N LEU A 47 20.05 -7.59 12.08
CA LEU A 47 18.76 -6.96 12.27
C LEU A 47 17.80 -7.39 11.15
N PHE A 48 16.68 -8.00 11.53
CA PHE A 48 15.63 -8.39 10.58
C PHE A 48 14.64 -7.24 10.37
N ASP A 49 14.63 -6.71 9.16
CA ASP A 49 13.74 -5.60 8.81
C ASP A 49 12.42 -6.11 8.21
N LEU A 50 11.43 -6.32 9.05
CA LEU A 50 10.05 -6.69 8.67
C LEU A 50 9.14 -5.45 8.55
N GLY A 51 9.71 -4.24 8.54
CA GLY A 51 8.96 -2.99 8.36
C GLY A 51 8.92 -2.51 6.91
N VAL A 52 9.73 -3.09 6.01
CA VAL A 52 9.83 -2.66 4.61
C VAL A 52 8.55 -2.98 3.84
N GLY A 53 8.06 -2.03 3.07
CA GLY A 53 6.85 -2.16 2.25
C GLY A 53 7.16 -2.28 0.76
N GLU A 54 8.25 -2.96 0.39
CA GLU A 54 8.66 -3.17 -1.00
C GLU A 54 9.25 -4.57 -1.21
N PRO A 55 9.07 -5.15 -2.40
CA PRO A 55 9.66 -6.44 -2.76
C PRO A 55 11.17 -6.48 -2.56
N ASP A 56 11.67 -7.65 -2.16
CA ASP A 56 13.09 -7.91 -1.90
C ASP A 56 13.86 -8.40 -3.13
N ALA A 57 13.17 -8.70 -4.24
CA ALA A 57 13.77 -9.19 -5.47
C ALA A 57 13.78 -8.15 -6.58
N MET A 58 14.67 -8.33 -7.56
CA MET A 58 14.67 -7.57 -8.80
C MET A 58 13.46 -7.94 -9.67
N ALA A 59 13.15 -7.07 -10.64
CA ALA A 59 12.22 -7.39 -11.73
C ALA A 59 12.70 -8.62 -12.51
N ASP A 60 11.75 -9.31 -13.15
CA ASP A 60 12.04 -10.46 -13.99
C ASP A 60 13.07 -10.14 -15.09
N ALA A 61 13.88 -11.13 -15.47
CA ALA A 61 14.94 -10.97 -16.46
C ALA A 61 14.40 -10.50 -17.82
N GLY A 62 13.23 -10.99 -18.25
CA GLY A 62 12.59 -10.56 -19.50
C GLY A 62 12.19 -9.09 -19.48
N ILE A 63 11.68 -8.60 -18.34
CA ILE A 63 11.37 -7.17 -18.15
C ILE A 63 12.63 -6.32 -18.23
N ILE A 64 13.71 -6.77 -17.61
CA ILE A 64 15.01 -6.06 -17.62
C ILE A 64 15.59 -6.00 -19.04
N GLU A 65 15.56 -7.11 -19.79
CA GLU A 65 16.05 -7.15 -21.16
C GLU A 65 15.19 -6.30 -22.12
N MET A 66 13.86 -6.27 -21.89
CA MET A 66 12.99 -5.35 -22.63
C MET A 66 13.40 -3.89 -22.38
N LEU A 67 13.59 -3.47 -21.13
CA LEU A 67 14.08 -2.12 -20.82
C LEU A 67 15.43 -1.85 -21.51
N ARG A 68 16.36 -2.80 -21.45
CA ARG A 68 17.68 -2.69 -22.06
C ARG A 68 17.63 -2.51 -23.58
N ALA A 69 16.69 -3.15 -24.25
CA ALA A 69 16.44 -2.98 -25.67
C ALA A 69 15.83 -1.60 -25.96
N GLU A 70 14.82 -1.22 -25.20
CA GLU A 70 14.03 -0.01 -25.44
C GLU A 70 14.79 1.29 -25.15
N VAL A 71 15.70 1.33 -24.16
CA VAL A 71 16.49 2.55 -23.85
C VAL A 71 17.43 2.98 -24.99
N ARG A 72 17.71 2.11 -25.94
CA ARG A 72 18.58 2.38 -27.08
C ARG A 72 17.87 2.91 -28.30
N LYS A 73 16.54 2.88 -28.30
CA LYS A 73 15.73 3.29 -29.45
C LYS A 73 15.57 4.82 -29.46
N PRO A 74 15.98 5.51 -30.53
CA PRO A 74 15.87 6.97 -30.62
C PRO A 74 14.43 7.49 -30.52
N GLU A 75 13.44 6.73 -30.97
CA GLU A 75 12.01 7.05 -30.91
C GLU A 75 11.50 7.20 -29.50
N ASN A 76 12.10 6.51 -28.54
CA ASN A 76 11.68 6.55 -27.13
C ASN A 76 12.11 7.83 -26.39
N ARG A 77 12.80 8.77 -27.03
CA ARG A 77 13.31 10.00 -26.41
C ARG A 77 12.26 11.07 -26.13
N GLY A 78 11.08 10.96 -26.75
CA GLY A 78 10.04 11.98 -26.70
C GLY A 78 9.22 11.96 -25.43
N TYR A 79 8.40 13.00 -25.26
CA TYR A 79 7.35 13.01 -24.23
C TYR A 79 6.31 11.92 -24.52
N ALA A 80 5.72 11.39 -23.47
CA ALA A 80 4.76 10.30 -23.56
C ALA A 80 3.39 10.65 -22.92
N ASP A 81 3.22 11.88 -22.48
CA ASP A 81 2.01 12.49 -21.94
C ASP A 81 1.17 11.51 -21.09
N ASN A 82 0.00 11.10 -21.57
CA ASN A 82 -0.94 10.18 -20.88
C ASN A 82 -0.68 8.70 -21.14
N GLY A 83 0.47 8.37 -21.70
CA GLY A 83 0.94 7.00 -21.93
C GLY A 83 0.83 6.54 -23.38
N ASP A 84 1.77 5.70 -23.75
CA ASP A 84 1.87 5.12 -25.09
C ASP A 84 0.76 4.07 -25.34
N ALA A 85 0.36 3.94 -26.61
CA ALA A 85 -0.63 2.94 -27.02
C ALA A 85 -0.23 1.51 -26.63
N VAL A 86 1.06 1.17 -26.75
CA VAL A 86 1.59 -0.14 -26.37
C VAL A 86 1.31 -0.45 -24.91
N LEU A 87 1.50 0.52 -23.98
CA LEU A 87 1.20 0.33 -22.57
C LEU A 87 -0.30 0.18 -22.33
N LYS A 88 -1.12 1.03 -22.93
CA LYS A 88 -2.58 1.03 -22.74
C LYS A 88 -3.21 -0.26 -23.23
N GLU A 89 -2.80 -0.74 -24.40
CA GLU A 89 -3.26 -2.01 -24.96
C GLU A 89 -2.83 -3.20 -24.10
N ALA A 90 -1.58 -3.21 -23.61
CA ALA A 90 -1.10 -4.25 -22.69
C ALA A 90 -1.88 -4.23 -21.37
N ALA A 91 -2.16 -3.05 -20.81
CA ALA A 91 -3.01 -2.90 -19.64
C ALA A 91 -4.43 -3.44 -19.88
N ALA A 92 -5.03 -3.18 -21.05
CA ALA A 92 -6.35 -3.72 -21.41
C ALA A 92 -6.32 -5.26 -21.55
N ARG A 93 -5.26 -5.84 -22.12
CA ARG A 93 -5.09 -7.30 -22.15
C ARG A 93 -4.95 -7.89 -20.75
N TYR A 94 -4.13 -7.27 -19.90
CA TYR A 94 -3.95 -7.67 -18.50
C TYR A 94 -5.28 -7.63 -17.72
N MET A 95 -6.05 -6.53 -17.84
CA MET A 95 -7.35 -6.40 -17.19
C MET A 95 -8.31 -7.50 -17.61
N ARG A 96 -8.33 -7.83 -18.90
CA ARG A 96 -9.17 -8.94 -19.41
C ARG A 96 -8.70 -10.30 -18.88
N GLN A 97 -7.41 -10.57 -18.94
CA GLN A 97 -6.85 -11.88 -18.62
C GLN A 97 -6.81 -12.16 -17.11
N VAL A 98 -6.40 -11.19 -16.31
CA VAL A 98 -6.15 -11.35 -14.87
C VAL A 98 -7.36 -10.94 -14.04
N CYS A 99 -8.05 -9.87 -14.44
CA CYS A 99 -9.16 -9.30 -13.68
C CYS A 99 -10.54 -9.70 -14.25
N GLY A 100 -10.60 -10.30 -15.45
CA GLY A 100 -11.86 -10.63 -16.11
C GLY A 100 -12.64 -9.39 -16.63
N VAL A 101 -11.99 -8.24 -16.73
CA VAL A 101 -12.60 -6.95 -17.05
C VAL A 101 -12.17 -6.50 -18.45
N PRO A 102 -13.07 -6.56 -19.46
CA PRO A 102 -12.80 -5.94 -20.76
C PRO A 102 -12.89 -4.42 -20.63
N ILE A 103 -11.87 -3.71 -21.10
CA ILE A 103 -11.80 -2.24 -21.12
C ILE A 103 -11.31 -1.75 -22.48
N ASP A 104 -11.73 -0.55 -22.87
CA ASP A 104 -11.23 0.14 -24.05
C ASP A 104 -9.90 0.85 -23.73
N PRO A 105 -8.78 0.48 -24.40
CA PRO A 105 -7.49 1.11 -24.17
C PRO A 105 -7.44 2.61 -24.52
N GLU A 106 -8.34 3.10 -25.39
CA GLU A 106 -8.34 4.51 -25.81
C GLU A 106 -9.02 5.41 -24.77
N THR A 107 -10.13 4.96 -24.17
CA THR A 107 -10.99 5.81 -23.34
C THR A 107 -11.00 5.43 -21.86
N GLN A 108 -10.66 4.18 -21.54
CA GLN A 108 -10.80 3.63 -20.19
C GLN A 108 -9.46 3.29 -19.51
N VAL A 109 -8.33 3.68 -20.11
CA VAL A 109 -6.99 3.49 -19.56
C VAL A 109 -6.13 4.73 -19.75
N VAL A 110 -5.39 5.11 -18.71
CA VAL A 110 -4.36 6.14 -18.78
C VAL A 110 -3.15 5.75 -17.93
N HIS A 111 -1.96 6.05 -18.41
CA HIS A 111 -0.69 5.83 -17.68
C HIS A 111 -0.64 6.62 -16.37
N SER A 112 0.03 6.05 -15.37
CA SER A 112 0.39 6.74 -14.13
C SER A 112 1.82 6.43 -13.71
N ILE A 113 2.50 7.41 -13.11
CA ILE A 113 3.83 7.24 -12.51
C ILE A 113 3.71 6.47 -11.17
N GLY A 114 3.13 5.26 -11.26
CA GLY A 114 2.71 4.40 -10.16
C GLY A 114 1.43 4.90 -9.47
N SER A 115 0.75 4.04 -8.70
CA SER A 115 -0.53 4.35 -8.05
C SER A 115 -0.47 5.55 -7.09
N LYS A 116 0.69 5.80 -6.46
CA LYS A 116 0.85 6.97 -5.57
C LYS A 116 0.65 8.30 -6.30
N ALA A 117 1.13 8.43 -7.53
CA ALA A 117 0.94 9.64 -8.33
C ALA A 117 -0.55 9.84 -8.64
N ALA A 118 -1.27 8.79 -9.04
CA ALA A 118 -2.71 8.86 -9.25
C ALA A 118 -3.47 9.29 -8.00
N LEU A 119 -3.16 8.70 -6.84
CA LEU A 119 -3.76 9.08 -5.54
C LEU A 119 -3.49 10.54 -5.17
N SER A 120 -2.39 11.14 -5.62
CA SER A 120 -2.05 12.53 -5.34
C SER A 120 -2.66 13.53 -6.32
N ILE A 121 -2.90 13.12 -7.57
CA ILE A 121 -3.45 13.96 -8.65
C ILE A 121 -4.99 13.96 -8.64
N LEU A 122 -5.63 12.81 -8.43
CA LEU A 122 -7.09 12.66 -8.47
C LEU A 122 -7.87 13.64 -7.58
N PRO A 123 -7.40 14.04 -6.37
CA PRO A 123 -8.10 15.05 -5.58
C PRO A 123 -8.27 16.38 -6.29
N ALA A 124 -7.34 16.79 -7.16
CA ALA A 124 -7.48 18.00 -7.95
C ALA A 124 -8.66 17.95 -8.94
N ALA A 125 -9.00 16.76 -9.44
CA ALA A 125 -10.12 16.57 -10.33
C ALA A 125 -11.48 16.44 -9.62
N LEU A 126 -11.49 16.00 -8.34
CA LEU A 126 -12.70 15.53 -7.68
C LEU A 126 -13.13 16.35 -6.45
N ILE A 127 -12.22 17.10 -5.80
CA ILE A 127 -12.45 17.69 -4.48
C ILE A 127 -12.49 19.20 -4.53
N ASN A 128 -13.59 19.77 -4.06
CA ASN A 128 -13.74 21.17 -3.73
C ASN A 128 -13.66 21.40 -2.21
N PRO A 129 -13.43 22.65 -1.76
CA PRO A 129 -13.47 22.98 -0.35
C PRO A 129 -14.81 22.57 0.32
N GLY A 130 -14.72 21.80 1.41
CA GLY A 130 -15.86 21.30 2.16
C GLY A 130 -16.41 19.95 1.70
N ASP A 131 -15.98 19.40 0.55
CA ASP A 131 -16.33 18.04 0.14
C ASP A 131 -15.70 17.01 1.09
N VAL A 132 -16.40 15.91 1.32
CA VAL A 132 -15.95 14.83 2.20
C VAL A 132 -15.39 13.67 1.38
N VAL A 133 -14.25 13.16 1.83
CA VAL A 133 -13.64 11.92 1.35
C VAL A 133 -13.77 10.84 2.41
N LEU A 134 -14.35 9.71 2.06
CA LEU A 134 -14.45 8.53 2.89
C LEU A 134 -13.18 7.69 2.70
N MET A 135 -12.39 7.50 3.76
CA MET A 135 -11.15 6.75 3.71
C MET A 135 -11.07 5.69 4.79
N THR A 136 -10.57 4.51 4.44
CA THR A 136 -10.32 3.45 5.41
C THR A 136 -9.15 3.79 6.33
N VAL A 137 -9.29 3.46 7.62
CA VAL A 137 -8.24 3.58 8.63
C VAL A 137 -8.17 2.29 9.48
N PRO A 138 -6.98 1.68 9.66
CA PRO A 138 -5.69 2.05 9.09
C PRO A 138 -5.69 1.96 7.57
N GLY A 139 -4.83 2.75 6.90
CA GLY A 139 -4.76 2.77 5.45
C GLY A 139 -3.68 3.69 4.90
N TYR A 140 -3.56 3.71 3.57
CA TYR A 140 -2.55 4.53 2.90
C TYR A 140 -3.05 5.98 2.75
N PRO A 141 -2.39 7.00 3.35
CA PRO A 141 -3.02 8.30 3.59
C PRO A 141 -2.98 9.28 2.41
N VAL A 142 -2.36 8.91 1.27
CA VAL A 142 -1.97 9.88 0.22
C VAL A 142 -3.16 10.64 -0.35
N PHE A 143 -4.24 9.96 -0.73
CA PHE A 143 -5.42 10.64 -1.28
C PHE A 143 -6.01 11.64 -0.28
N GLY A 144 -6.19 11.25 0.98
CA GLY A 144 -6.72 12.13 2.03
C GLY A 144 -5.82 13.33 2.33
N THR A 145 -4.49 13.14 2.30
CA THR A 145 -3.54 14.23 2.45
C THR A 145 -3.71 15.27 1.35
N HIS A 146 -3.80 14.83 0.09
CA HIS A 146 -3.99 15.73 -1.04
C HIS A 146 -5.40 16.32 -1.09
N ALA A 147 -6.44 15.57 -0.71
CA ALA A 147 -7.79 16.11 -0.57
C ALA A 147 -7.83 17.32 0.39
N LYS A 148 -7.12 17.24 1.52
CA LYS A 148 -6.98 18.36 2.45
C LYS A 148 -6.26 19.57 1.83
N TYR A 149 -5.32 19.35 0.89
CA TYR A 149 -4.67 20.46 0.17
C TYR A 149 -5.66 21.26 -0.69
N TYR A 150 -6.76 20.62 -1.13
CA TYR A 150 -7.86 21.24 -1.88
C TYR A 150 -9.05 21.66 -0.98
N GLY A 151 -8.87 21.66 0.35
CA GLY A 151 -9.90 22.07 1.30
C GLY A 151 -10.95 20.99 1.61
N GLY A 152 -10.73 19.76 1.15
CA GLY A 152 -11.57 18.62 1.47
C GLY A 152 -11.42 18.16 2.92
N VAL A 153 -12.42 17.45 3.41
CA VAL A 153 -12.49 16.86 4.75
C VAL A 153 -12.39 15.34 4.64
N VAL A 154 -11.53 14.72 5.43
CA VAL A 154 -11.40 13.25 5.49
C VAL A 154 -12.29 12.72 6.61
N HIS A 155 -13.21 11.82 6.27
CA HIS A 155 -13.96 11.01 7.22
C HIS A 155 -13.38 9.59 7.23
N ASN A 156 -12.91 9.15 8.39
CA ASN A 156 -12.26 7.86 8.56
C ASN A 156 -13.29 6.74 8.79
N LEU A 157 -13.14 5.65 8.03
CA LEU A 157 -13.91 4.41 8.17
C LEU A 157 -13.01 3.36 8.85
N PRO A 158 -13.25 3.02 10.13
CA PRO A 158 -12.41 2.08 10.86
C PRO A 158 -12.47 0.66 10.28
N LEU A 159 -11.31 0.08 10.01
CA LEU A 159 -11.15 -1.33 9.66
C LEU A 159 -10.91 -2.14 10.93
N ARG A 160 -11.87 -2.97 11.31
CA ARG A 160 -11.85 -3.76 12.54
C ARG A 160 -11.81 -5.25 12.22
N GLU A 161 -11.16 -6.01 13.08
CA GLU A 161 -11.01 -7.47 12.93
C GLU A 161 -12.38 -8.17 12.95
N GLU A 162 -13.33 -7.72 13.79
CA GLU A 162 -14.70 -8.25 13.85
C GLU A 162 -15.48 -8.13 12.53
N ASN A 163 -15.10 -7.20 11.65
CA ASN A 163 -15.66 -7.02 10.30
C ASN A 163 -14.70 -7.52 9.20
N ASN A 164 -13.75 -8.40 9.53
CA ASN A 164 -12.72 -8.87 8.59
C ASN A 164 -11.97 -7.72 7.91
N PHE A 165 -11.78 -6.61 8.60
CA PHE A 165 -11.16 -5.38 8.10
C PHE A 165 -11.86 -4.79 6.86
N LEU A 166 -13.19 -4.97 6.74
CA LEU A 166 -14.03 -4.25 5.79
C LEU A 166 -14.70 -3.07 6.51
N PRO A 167 -14.85 -1.89 5.87
CA PRO A 167 -15.52 -0.76 6.50
C PRO A 167 -17.03 -0.99 6.59
N ASP A 168 -17.65 -0.55 7.66
CA ASP A 168 -19.11 -0.53 7.81
C ASP A 168 -19.69 0.73 7.16
N LEU A 169 -20.19 0.59 5.93
CA LEU A 169 -20.78 1.69 5.17
C LEU A 169 -22.11 2.21 5.76
N LYS A 170 -22.77 1.40 6.59
CA LYS A 170 -24.07 1.76 7.21
C LYS A 170 -23.87 2.66 8.42
N SER A 171 -22.69 2.67 9.02
CA SER A 171 -22.37 3.50 10.19
C SER A 171 -22.06 4.96 9.83
N ILE A 172 -21.98 5.32 8.53
CA ILE A 172 -21.60 6.67 8.10
C ILE A 172 -22.76 7.64 8.38
N PRO A 173 -22.51 8.74 9.14
CA PRO A 173 -23.54 9.73 9.47
C PRO A 173 -24.14 10.39 8.22
N ALA A 174 -25.44 10.72 8.27
CA ALA A 174 -26.17 11.30 7.14
C ALA A 174 -25.63 12.68 6.70
N ASP A 175 -25.17 13.49 7.63
CA ASP A 175 -24.55 14.78 7.35
C ASP A 175 -23.18 14.66 6.67
N VAL A 176 -22.45 13.59 6.95
CA VAL A 176 -21.21 13.22 6.26
C VAL A 176 -21.53 12.76 4.83
N LEU A 177 -22.52 11.86 4.67
CA LEU A 177 -22.95 11.36 3.36
C LEU A 177 -23.43 12.47 2.44
N ALA A 178 -24.11 13.47 2.96
CA ALA A 178 -24.60 14.61 2.19
C ALA A 178 -23.48 15.44 1.51
N LYS A 179 -22.25 15.31 1.99
CA LYS A 179 -21.05 16.00 1.47
C LYS A 179 -20.01 15.04 0.88
N ALA A 180 -20.26 13.72 0.98
CA ALA A 180 -19.31 12.73 0.51
C ALA A 180 -19.24 12.72 -1.02
N LYS A 181 -18.03 12.73 -1.57
CA LYS A 181 -17.73 12.72 -3.01
C LYS A 181 -17.00 11.47 -3.44
N VAL A 182 -16.10 10.97 -2.60
CA VAL A 182 -15.19 9.89 -2.94
C VAL A 182 -15.11 8.89 -1.80
N LEU A 183 -15.16 7.60 -2.14
CA LEU A 183 -14.78 6.49 -1.28
C LEU A 183 -13.49 5.86 -1.81
N VAL A 184 -12.44 5.83 -0.98
CA VAL A 184 -11.16 5.23 -1.33
C VAL A 184 -11.01 3.89 -0.60
N LEU A 185 -10.81 2.84 -1.37
CA LEU A 185 -10.60 1.47 -0.90
C LEU A 185 -9.22 0.96 -1.34
N ASN A 186 -8.67 0.02 -0.60
CA ASN A 186 -7.43 -0.68 -0.96
C ASN A 186 -7.54 -2.14 -0.51
N TYR A 187 -7.68 -3.08 -1.46
CA TYR A 187 -7.74 -4.52 -1.21
C TYR A 187 -7.02 -5.29 -2.34
N PRO A 188 -6.09 -6.23 -2.03
CA PRO A 188 -5.57 -6.55 -0.70
C PRO A 188 -5.01 -5.32 0.02
N ASN A 189 -5.32 -5.22 1.31
CA ASN A 189 -5.15 -3.99 2.08
C ASN A 189 -3.74 -3.82 2.66
N ASN A 190 -3.24 -2.62 2.63
CA ASN A 190 -2.10 -2.17 3.44
C ASN A 190 -2.63 -1.27 4.57
N PRO A 191 -2.52 -1.67 5.87
CA PRO A 191 -1.57 -2.65 6.40
C PRO A 191 -2.13 -4.05 6.70
N THR A 192 -3.44 -4.28 6.61
CA THR A 192 -4.09 -5.45 7.22
C THR A 192 -3.87 -6.76 6.45
N GLY A 193 -3.52 -6.70 5.17
CA GLY A 193 -3.43 -7.88 4.29
C GLY A 193 -4.81 -8.47 3.92
N ALA A 194 -5.89 -7.92 4.44
CA ALA A 194 -7.24 -8.38 4.16
C ALA A 194 -7.61 -8.22 2.68
N SER A 195 -8.41 -9.14 2.17
CA SER A 195 -9.02 -9.07 0.84
C SER A 195 -10.49 -8.69 0.96
N ALA A 196 -11.01 -7.99 -0.07
CA ALA A 196 -12.44 -7.77 -0.20
C ALA A 196 -13.16 -9.06 -0.64
N THR A 197 -14.49 -9.07 -0.49
CA THR A 197 -15.35 -10.10 -1.05
C THR A 197 -16.19 -9.54 -2.19
N GLN A 198 -16.73 -10.42 -3.02
CA GLN A 198 -17.61 -10.02 -4.12
C GLN A 198 -18.90 -9.33 -3.59
N GLU A 199 -19.44 -9.84 -2.48
CA GLU A 199 -20.61 -9.28 -1.81
C GLU A 199 -20.32 -7.86 -1.29
N PHE A 200 -19.15 -7.64 -0.70
CA PHE A 200 -18.75 -6.32 -0.24
C PHE A 200 -18.62 -5.35 -1.42
N PHE A 201 -18.00 -5.74 -2.52
CA PHE A 201 -17.92 -4.86 -3.70
C PHE A 201 -19.29 -4.57 -4.32
N ALA A 202 -20.22 -5.54 -4.30
CA ALA A 202 -21.59 -5.29 -4.71
C ALA A 202 -22.32 -4.29 -3.79
N GLU A 203 -22.10 -4.37 -2.45
CA GLU A 203 -22.59 -3.39 -1.49
C GLU A 203 -21.99 -2.00 -1.76
N VAL A 204 -20.67 -1.92 -2.04
CA VAL A 204 -19.98 -0.66 -2.40
C VAL A 204 -20.60 -0.03 -3.64
N VAL A 205 -20.85 -0.80 -4.70
CA VAL A 205 -21.47 -0.28 -5.93
C VAL A 205 -22.88 0.27 -5.64
N ALA A 206 -23.69 -0.48 -4.90
CA ALA A 206 -25.04 -0.03 -4.52
C ALA A 206 -24.99 1.24 -3.66
N PHE A 207 -24.08 1.29 -2.70
CA PHE A 207 -23.85 2.45 -1.84
C PHE A 207 -23.41 3.68 -2.67
N ALA A 208 -22.47 3.51 -3.57
CA ALA A 208 -21.95 4.58 -4.41
C ALA A 208 -23.04 5.18 -5.32
N LYS A 209 -23.82 4.33 -5.99
CA LYS A 209 -24.96 4.77 -6.82
C LYS A 209 -26.04 5.51 -6.01
N LYS A 210 -26.39 4.99 -4.83
CA LYS A 210 -27.40 5.60 -3.96
C LYS A 210 -27.01 6.99 -3.47
N ASN A 211 -25.70 7.21 -3.20
CA ASN A 211 -25.21 8.43 -2.58
C ASN A 211 -24.47 9.36 -3.57
N ASN A 212 -24.40 9.03 -4.86
CA ASN A 212 -23.65 9.76 -5.90
C ASN A 212 -22.17 9.93 -5.53
N ILE A 213 -21.52 8.84 -5.12
CA ILE A 213 -20.12 8.80 -4.67
C ILE A 213 -19.26 8.08 -5.72
N VAL A 214 -18.08 8.64 -6.01
CA VAL A 214 -17.06 7.99 -6.83
C VAL A 214 -16.26 7.00 -5.97
N VAL A 215 -16.01 5.80 -6.51
CA VAL A 215 -15.17 4.80 -5.87
C VAL A 215 -13.78 4.78 -6.52
N ILE A 216 -12.74 4.88 -5.70
CA ILE A 216 -11.36 4.69 -6.13
C ILE A 216 -10.83 3.44 -5.41
N HIS A 217 -10.51 2.41 -6.17
CA HIS A 217 -9.90 1.20 -5.64
C HIS A 217 -8.40 1.19 -5.94
N ASP A 218 -7.56 1.40 -4.90
CA ASP A 218 -6.11 1.22 -5.01
C ASP A 218 -5.79 -0.28 -5.00
N PHE A 219 -5.55 -0.83 -6.18
CA PHE A 219 -5.32 -2.25 -6.41
C PHE A 219 -3.81 -2.57 -6.58
N ALA A 220 -2.96 -1.87 -5.84
CA ALA A 220 -1.50 -1.99 -5.92
C ALA A 220 -0.96 -3.40 -5.63
N TYR A 221 -1.74 -4.25 -4.95
CA TYR A 221 -1.40 -5.64 -4.61
C TYR A 221 -2.23 -6.66 -5.41
N ALA A 222 -2.78 -6.27 -6.55
CA ALA A 222 -3.71 -7.05 -7.36
C ALA A 222 -3.31 -8.53 -7.54
N ALA A 223 -2.07 -8.79 -7.96
CA ALA A 223 -1.59 -10.15 -8.21
C ALA A 223 -0.95 -10.84 -6.98
N LEU A 224 -0.93 -10.18 -5.82
CA LEU A 224 -0.43 -10.76 -4.58
C LEU A 224 -1.58 -11.30 -3.73
N VAL A 225 -2.37 -12.21 -4.31
CA VAL A 225 -3.40 -12.99 -3.62
C VAL A 225 -2.90 -14.41 -3.43
N PHE A 226 -3.24 -15.03 -2.31
CA PHE A 226 -2.71 -16.34 -1.94
C PHE A 226 -3.64 -17.47 -2.34
N ASP A 227 -4.94 -17.20 -2.42
CA ASP A 227 -5.95 -18.16 -2.83
C ASP A 227 -6.84 -17.57 -3.93
N GLY A 228 -7.07 -18.33 -4.99
CA GLY A 228 -7.94 -17.92 -6.09
C GLY A 228 -7.33 -16.88 -7.05
N MET A 229 -8.20 -16.11 -7.67
CA MET A 229 -7.85 -15.05 -8.64
C MET A 229 -7.97 -13.66 -7.99
N PRO A 230 -7.22 -12.66 -8.49
CA PRO A 230 -7.42 -11.28 -8.07
C PRO A 230 -8.88 -10.83 -8.24
N LEU A 231 -9.46 -10.29 -7.16
CA LEU A 231 -10.82 -9.76 -7.21
C LEU A 231 -10.80 -8.27 -7.52
N SER A 232 -11.03 -7.93 -8.79
CA SER A 232 -11.14 -6.55 -9.26
C SER A 232 -12.50 -5.96 -8.84
N PHE A 233 -12.50 -4.74 -8.32
CA PHE A 233 -13.72 -3.97 -8.09
C PHE A 233 -14.48 -3.75 -9.40
N LEU A 234 -13.77 -3.46 -10.49
CA LEU A 234 -14.38 -3.22 -11.81
C LEU A 234 -15.05 -4.45 -12.42
N ALA A 235 -14.74 -5.67 -11.95
CA ALA A 235 -15.45 -6.88 -12.33
C ALA A 235 -16.86 -6.98 -11.70
N THR A 236 -17.16 -6.14 -10.71
CA THR A 236 -18.48 -6.11 -10.07
C THR A 236 -19.50 -5.40 -10.98
N PRO A 237 -20.68 -5.99 -11.21
CA PRO A 237 -21.70 -5.36 -12.04
C PRO A 237 -22.04 -3.93 -11.60
N GLY A 238 -21.93 -2.97 -12.53
CA GLY A 238 -22.17 -1.57 -12.27
C GLY A 238 -21.00 -0.77 -11.70
N ALA A 239 -19.86 -1.40 -11.41
CA ALA A 239 -18.68 -0.71 -10.89
C ALA A 239 -18.07 0.28 -11.90
N MET A 240 -18.07 -0.07 -13.20
CA MET A 240 -17.62 0.82 -14.28
C MET A 240 -18.42 2.13 -14.38
N GLU A 241 -19.63 2.17 -13.83
CA GLU A 241 -20.44 3.39 -13.82
C GLU A 241 -20.01 4.36 -12.71
N VAL A 242 -19.38 3.85 -11.63
CA VAL A 242 -19.15 4.62 -10.40
C VAL A 242 -17.68 4.75 -10.00
N GLY A 243 -16.75 4.08 -10.68
CA GLY A 243 -15.39 4.07 -10.14
C GLY A 243 -14.28 3.74 -11.12
N ILE A 244 -13.07 3.79 -10.55
CA ILE A 244 -11.80 3.49 -11.20
C ILE A 244 -10.94 2.60 -10.30
N GLU A 245 -10.02 1.87 -10.92
CA GLU A 245 -8.94 1.13 -10.25
C GLU A 245 -7.57 1.71 -10.58
N LEU A 246 -6.67 1.68 -9.60
CA LEU A 246 -5.29 2.09 -9.74
C LEU A 246 -4.40 0.85 -9.71
N HIS A 247 -3.73 0.56 -10.80
CA HIS A 247 -2.83 -0.56 -10.95
C HIS A 247 -1.37 -0.12 -10.92
N SER A 248 -0.49 -1.00 -10.45
CA SER A 248 0.95 -0.70 -10.33
C SER A 248 1.80 -1.92 -10.64
N THR A 249 2.89 -1.73 -11.36
CA THR A 249 3.93 -2.76 -11.52
C THR A 249 4.79 -2.93 -10.27
N SER A 250 4.73 -1.98 -9.33
CA SER A 250 5.64 -1.89 -8.19
C SER A 250 5.72 -3.14 -7.33
N LYS A 251 4.55 -3.75 -7.00
CA LYS A 251 4.48 -4.88 -6.07
C LYS A 251 4.33 -6.20 -6.80
N ASN A 252 3.53 -6.20 -7.85
CA ASN A 252 3.19 -7.39 -8.62
C ASN A 252 4.37 -7.92 -9.45
N PHE A 253 5.30 -7.02 -9.87
CA PHE A 253 6.40 -7.35 -10.78
C PHE A 253 7.78 -6.97 -10.24
N ASN A 254 7.90 -6.70 -8.93
CA ASN A 254 9.17 -6.26 -8.30
C ASN A 254 9.77 -4.99 -8.92
N MET A 255 8.93 -4.07 -9.42
CA MET A 255 9.34 -2.87 -10.15
C MET A 255 9.13 -1.59 -9.33
N THR A 256 9.39 -1.60 -8.02
CA THR A 256 9.05 -0.49 -7.11
C THR A 256 9.66 0.84 -7.53
N GLY A 257 10.96 0.86 -7.86
CA GLY A 257 11.70 2.06 -8.27
C GLY A 257 11.42 2.53 -9.70
N TRP A 258 10.79 1.70 -10.53
CA TRP A 258 10.53 2.01 -11.93
C TRP A 258 9.37 3.00 -12.12
N ARG A 259 8.50 3.12 -11.13
CA ARG A 259 7.40 4.10 -11.06
C ARG A 259 6.43 4.01 -12.23
N CYS A 260 5.91 2.83 -12.56
CA CYS A 260 4.90 2.64 -13.60
C CYS A 260 3.63 2.00 -13.06
N GLY A 261 2.51 2.35 -13.67
CA GLY A 261 1.18 1.85 -13.41
C GLY A 261 0.16 2.47 -14.37
N PHE A 262 -1.09 2.21 -14.11
CA PHE A 262 -2.19 2.81 -14.88
C PHE A 262 -3.44 3.01 -14.01
N VAL A 263 -4.29 3.91 -14.47
CA VAL A 263 -5.66 4.13 -13.98
C VAL A 263 -6.60 3.55 -15.01
N ALA A 264 -7.57 2.75 -14.57
CA ALA A 264 -8.57 2.16 -15.45
C ALA A 264 -9.99 2.27 -14.89
N GLY A 265 -11.02 2.32 -15.74
CA GLY A 265 -12.41 2.30 -15.33
C GLY A 265 -13.31 3.28 -16.07
N ASN A 266 -14.15 4.02 -15.32
CA ASN A 266 -15.10 4.97 -15.89
C ASN A 266 -14.42 6.00 -16.78
N GLU A 267 -14.88 6.16 -18.02
CA GLU A 267 -14.27 7.01 -19.07
C GLU A 267 -14.14 8.48 -18.64
N LEU A 268 -15.17 9.03 -17.97
CA LEU A 268 -15.14 10.43 -17.52
C LEU A 268 -14.12 10.63 -16.39
N LEU A 269 -13.99 9.67 -15.48
CA LEU A 269 -13.01 9.73 -14.40
C LEU A 269 -11.58 9.55 -14.92
N VAL A 270 -11.38 8.63 -15.88
CA VAL A 270 -10.10 8.41 -16.57
C VAL A 270 -9.69 9.67 -17.32
N LYS A 271 -10.64 10.29 -18.07
CA LYS A 271 -10.40 11.55 -18.77
C LYS A 271 -10.09 12.71 -17.81
N ALA A 272 -10.84 12.86 -16.73
CA ALA A 272 -10.59 13.91 -15.74
C ALA A 272 -9.20 13.77 -15.08
N TYR A 273 -8.78 12.54 -14.78
CA TYR A 273 -7.43 12.27 -14.32
C TYR A 273 -6.39 12.66 -15.38
N ALA A 274 -6.60 12.27 -16.66
CA ALA A 274 -5.71 12.61 -17.76
C ALA A 274 -5.53 14.11 -17.93
N ASP A 275 -6.62 14.88 -17.92
CA ASP A 275 -6.62 16.34 -18.09
C ASP A 275 -5.81 17.05 -16.96
N VAL A 276 -5.91 16.57 -15.71
CA VAL A 276 -5.11 17.12 -14.59
C VAL A 276 -3.66 16.67 -14.70
N LYS A 277 -3.43 15.40 -15.08
CA LYS A 277 -2.10 14.84 -15.24
C LYS A 277 -1.29 15.57 -16.32
N ASP A 278 -1.88 15.96 -17.44
CA ASP A 278 -1.25 16.73 -18.51
C ASP A 278 -0.67 18.07 -18.01
N ASN A 279 -1.24 18.62 -16.94
CA ASN A 279 -0.73 19.83 -16.28
C ASN A 279 0.14 19.54 -15.05
N THR A 280 0.46 18.28 -14.79
CA THR A 280 1.26 17.85 -13.63
C THR A 280 2.60 17.25 -14.03
N ASP A 281 2.60 16.41 -15.06
CA ASP A 281 3.79 15.78 -15.61
C ASP A 281 3.67 15.64 -17.13
N SER A 282 4.76 15.34 -17.81
CA SER A 282 4.83 15.11 -19.27
C SER A 282 4.95 13.62 -19.59
N GLY A 283 4.39 12.76 -18.76
CA GLY A 283 4.48 11.32 -18.89
C GLY A 283 5.77 10.74 -18.35
N GLN A 284 6.03 9.51 -18.72
CA GLN A 284 7.20 8.75 -18.29
C GLN A 284 7.98 8.24 -19.51
N PHE A 285 9.28 8.11 -19.35
CA PHE A 285 10.18 7.58 -20.39
C PHE A 285 9.61 6.31 -21.03
N LEU A 286 9.46 6.32 -22.36
CA LEU A 286 8.78 5.26 -23.12
C LEU A 286 9.41 3.87 -22.89
N ALA A 287 10.71 3.78 -22.72
CA ALA A 287 11.37 2.49 -22.45
C ALA A 287 10.86 1.81 -21.17
N ILE A 288 10.51 2.60 -20.13
CA ILE A 288 9.90 2.05 -18.91
C ILE A 288 8.47 1.59 -19.18
N GLN A 289 7.72 2.35 -19.98
CA GLN A 289 6.36 1.97 -20.37
C GLN A 289 6.33 0.67 -21.17
N HIS A 290 7.23 0.52 -22.16
CA HIS A 290 7.33 -0.70 -22.96
C HIS A 290 7.78 -1.92 -22.14
N ALA A 291 8.72 -1.74 -21.21
CA ALA A 291 9.09 -2.80 -20.28
C ALA A 291 7.93 -3.17 -19.33
N SER A 292 7.10 -2.19 -18.94
CA SER A 292 5.89 -2.44 -18.16
C SER A 292 4.78 -3.10 -18.97
N ALA A 293 4.64 -2.77 -20.25
CA ALA A 293 3.76 -3.47 -21.18
C ALA A 293 4.15 -4.95 -21.30
N TYR A 294 5.45 -5.24 -21.44
CA TYR A 294 5.93 -6.62 -21.40
C TYR A 294 5.53 -7.33 -20.10
N ALA A 295 5.68 -6.68 -18.94
CA ALA A 295 5.27 -7.24 -17.67
C ALA A 295 3.76 -7.57 -17.65
N PHE A 296 2.90 -6.67 -18.14
CA PHE A 296 1.46 -6.90 -18.21
C PHE A 296 1.06 -8.02 -19.18
N ASP A 297 1.82 -8.21 -20.27
CA ASP A 297 1.61 -9.30 -21.23
C ASP A 297 2.14 -10.66 -20.71
N HIS A 298 2.92 -10.66 -19.60
CA HIS A 298 3.47 -11.85 -18.94
C HIS A 298 3.01 -11.96 -17.48
N PRO A 299 1.68 -12.04 -17.21
CA PRO A 299 1.16 -12.09 -15.84
C PRO A 299 1.60 -13.34 -15.05
N GLU A 300 2.04 -14.41 -15.71
CA GLU A 300 2.61 -15.60 -15.08
C GLU A 300 3.83 -15.29 -14.19
N ILE A 301 4.57 -14.21 -14.44
CA ILE A 301 5.67 -13.73 -13.60
C ILE A 301 5.18 -13.51 -12.16
N THR A 302 3.96 -13.01 -12.00
CA THR A 302 3.39 -12.71 -10.68
C THR A 302 3.09 -13.96 -9.86
N THR A 303 2.85 -15.09 -10.51
CA THR A 303 2.55 -16.37 -9.82
C THR A 303 3.71 -16.80 -8.93
N GLY A 304 4.94 -16.77 -9.44
CA GLY A 304 6.12 -17.12 -8.65
C GLY A 304 6.34 -16.18 -7.45
N ILE A 305 6.03 -14.89 -7.63
CA ILE A 305 6.13 -13.87 -6.58
C ILE A 305 5.07 -14.13 -5.49
N ALA A 306 3.83 -14.40 -5.87
CA ALA A 306 2.74 -14.70 -4.93
C ALA A 306 3.02 -15.98 -4.14
N VAL A 307 3.49 -17.04 -4.79
CA VAL A 307 3.88 -18.31 -4.16
C VAL A 307 4.99 -18.11 -3.14
N LYS A 308 6.02 -17.32 -3.47
CA LYS A 308 7.10 -16.97 -2.54
C LYS A 308 6.55 -16.30 -1.27
N TYR A 309 5.74 -15.26 -1.42
CA TYR A 309 5.20 -14.54 -0.27
C TYR A 309 4.16 -15.33 0.51
N SER A 310 3.37 -16.17 -0.14
CA SER A 310 2.45 -17.11 0.52
C SER A 310 3.20 -18.07 1.45
N ARG A 311 4.28 -18.69 0.97
CA ARG A 311 5.14 -19.60 1.76
C ARG A 311 5.79 -18.88 2.94
N ARG A 312 6.38 -17.70 2.73
CA ARG A 312 6.98 -16.89 3.80
C ARG A 312 5.96 -16.46 4.84
N MET A 313 4.72 -16.18 4.40
CA MET A 313 3.61 -15.83 5.28
C MET A 313 3.23 -17.02 6.18
N ASP A 314 3.16 -18.24 5.63
CA ASP A 314 2.90 -19.43 6.42
C ASP A 314 3.97 -19.62 7.51
N LEU A 315 5.25 -19.55 7.15
CA LEU A 315 6.35 -19.66 8.09
C LEU A 315 6.26 -18.60 9.22
N LEU A 316 6.01 -17.34 8.85
CA LEU A 316 5.92 -16.27 9.84
C LEU A 316 4.70 -16.42 10.75
N VAL A 317 3.54 -16.78 10.21
CA VAL A 317 2.30 -16.99 10.98
C VAL A 317 2.48 -18.12 11.99
N GLU A 318 3.03 -19.25 11.59
CA GLU A 318 3.31 -20.39 12.47
C GLU A 318 4.28 -20.00 13.59
N THR A 319 5.36 -19.30 13.23
CA THR A 319 6.36 -18.83 14.19
C THR A 319 5.78 -17.85 15.21
N LEU A 320 4.99 -16.88 14.78
CA LEU A 320 4.37 -15.92 15.68
C LEU A 320 3.32 -16.57 16.58
N ARG A 321 2.56 -17.54 16.09
CA ARG A 321 1.62 -18.34 16.90
C ARG A 321 2.33 -19.11 17.99
N ALA A 322 3.48 -19.72 17.67
CA ALA A 322 4.28 -20.49 18.63
C ALA A 322 4.76 -19.66 19.82
N VAL A 323 4.89 -18.34 19.65
CA VAL A 323 5.26 -17.40 20.72
C VAL A 323 4.07 -16.59 21.26
N GLY A 324 2.83 -17.01 20.96
CA GLY A 324 1.61 -16.50 21.58
C GLY A 324 0.85 -15.41 20.80
N PHE A 325 1.32 -14.97 19.64
CA PHE A 325 0.57 -14.01 18.82
C PHE A 325 -0.69 -14.65 18.20
N LYS A 326 -1.77 -13.88 18.14
CA LYS A 326 -3.00 -14.27 17.41
C LYS A 326 -2.87 -13.95 15.93
N ALA A 327 -1.91 -14.61 15.26
CA ALA A 327 -1.62 -14.39 13.85
C ALA A 327 -2.48 -15.27 12.94
N HIS A 328 -3.03 -14.69 11.87
CA HIS A 328 -3.78 -15.40 10.83
C HIS A 328 -3.23 -15.03 9.46
N LYS A 329 -3.09 -16.03 8.58
CA LYS A 329 -2.65 -15.77 7.21
C LYS A 329 -3.69 -14.88 6.52
N PRO A 330 -3.29 -13.70 5.99
CA PRO A 330 -4.21 -12.83 5.26
C PRO A 330 -4.52 -13.40 3.87
N GLY A 331 -5.52 -12.83 3.20
CA GLY A 331 -5.90 -13.23 1.84
C GLY A 331 -4.90 -12.79 0.75
N GLY A 332 -4.06 -11.80 1.03
CA GLY A 332 -3.11 -11.29 0.05
C GLY A 332 -2.12 -10.28 0.60
N SER A 333 -1.40 -9.62 -0.29
CA SER A 333 -0.25 -8.74 -0.05
C SER A 333 0.95 -9.49 0.58
N PHE A 334 1.93 -8.75 1.06
CA PHE A 334 3.05 -9.31 1.84
C PHE A 334 3.06 -8.78 3.28
N PHE A 335 1.91 -8.31 3.77
CA PHE A 335 1.76 -7.77 5.12
C PHE A 335 0.96 -8.70 6.02
N LEU A 336 1.47 -8.88 7.22
CA LEU A 336 0.78 -9.53 8.33
C LEU A 336 0.51 -8.48 9.40
N TYR A 337 -0.74 -8.32 9.78
CA TYR A 337 -1.20 -7.32 10.73
C TYR A 337 -1.76 -8.02 11.97
N VAL A 338 -1.12 -7.78 13.12
CA VAL A 338 -1.47 -8.48 14.37
C VAL A 338 -1.54 -7.49 15.53
N ALA A 339 -2.37 -7.79 16.53
CA ALA A 339 -2.42 -7.01 17.76
C ALA A 339 -1.04 -7.01 18.45
N ALA A 340 -0.64 -5.85 18.96
CA ALA A 340 0.55 -5.73 19.81
C ALA A 340 0.24 -6.25 21.23
N PRO A 341 1.17 -6.95 21.90
CA PRO A 341 0.99 -7.32 23.29
C PRO A 341 0.99 -6.08 24.18
N LYS A 342 0.38 -6.18 25.36
CA LYS A 342 0.38 -5.13 26.39
C LYS A 342 1.68 -5.07 27.19
N SER A 343 2.34 -6.21 27.35
CA SER A 343 3.63 -6.27 28.04
C SER A 343 4.45 -7.50 27.63
N ALA A 344 5.72 -7.48 27.97
CA ALA A 344 6.64 -8.60 27.85
C ALA A 344 7.49 -8.75 29.12
N GLN A 345 7.88 -9.97 29.44
CA GLN A 345 8.84 -10.31 30.46
C GLN A 345 9.78 -11.40 29.93
N ALA A 346 11.00 -11.51 30.48
CA ALA A 346 11.87 -12.62 30.14
C ALA A 346 11.18 -13.98 30.42
N ALA A 347 11.36 -14.96 29.53
CA ALA A 347 10.63 -16.24 29.60
C ALA A 347 10.91 -17.06 30.84
N ASP A 348 12.09 -16.86 31.46
CA ASP A 348 12.47 -17.46 32.74
C ASP A 348 11.89 -16.75 33.97
N GLY A 349 11.08 -15.71 33.76
CA GLY A 349 10.49 -14.87 34.80
C GLY A 349 11.45 -13.86 35.43
N SER A 350 12.70 -13.79 34.97
CA SER A 350 13.68 -12.83 35.46
C SER A 350 13.43 -11.42 34.91
N GLY A 351 13.94 -10.42 35.64
CA GLY A 351 13.86 -9.03 35.21
C GLY A 351 12.45 -8.38 35.31
N PRO A 352 12.34 -7.11 34.98
CA PRO A 352 11.09 -6.36 35.04
C PRO A 352 10.14 -6.74 33.95
N VAL A 353 8.83 -6.58 34.20
CA VAL A 353 7.81 -6.55 33.16
C VAL A 353 7.94 -5.22 32.41
N VAL A 354 7.99 -5.27 31.08
CA VAL A 354 8.03 -4.10 30.21
C VAL A 354 6.64 -3.88 29.64
N GLU A 355 6.01 -2.75 29.98
CA GLU A 355 4.67 -2.39 29.52
C GLU A 355 4.69 -1.67 28.18
N PHE A 356 3.71 -1.96 27.32
CA PHE A 356 3.53 -1.34 25.99
C PHE A 356 2.19 -0.60 25.92
N PRO A 357 2.15 0.70 26.25
CA PRO A 357 0.91 1.48 26.17
C PRO A 357 0.42 1.71 24.73
N THR A 358 1.30 1.53 23.72
CA THR A 358 1.01 1.70 22.30
C THR A 358 1.76 0.67 21.47
N ALA A 359 1.29 0.44 20.23
CA ALA A 359 2.03 -0.37 19.26
C ALA A 359 3.39 0.26 18.91
N GLU A 360 3.50 1.59 18.96
CA GLU A 360 4.79 2.27 18.78
C GLU A 360 5.79 1.85 19.86
N ALA A 361 5.38 1.83 21.13
CA ALA A 361 6.25 1.40 22.22
C ALA A 361 6.73 -0.05 22.03
N PHE A 362 5.82 -0.96 21.66
CA PHE A 362 6.18 -2.34 21.36
C PHE A 362 7.13 -2.45 20.16
N SER A 363 6.86 -1.73 19.06
CA SER A 363 7.72 -1.74 17.87
C SER A 363 9.14 -1.21 18.17
N GLN A 364 9.27 -0.16 18.98
CA GLN A 364 10.57 0.35 19.41
C GLN A 364 11.32 -0.70 20.26
N TRP A 365 10.66 -1.33 21.23
CA TRP A 365 11.22 -2.40 22.04
C TRP A 365 11.66 -3.60 21.19
N MET A 366 10.86 -4.00 20.18
CA MET A 366 11.23 -5.06 19.24
C MET A 366 12.55 -4.76 18.51
N ILE A 367 12.76 -3.51 18.12
CA ILE A 367 14.00 -3.08 17.45
C ILE A 367 15.18 -3.12 18.41
N THR A 368 15.05 -2.60 19.63
CA THR A 368 16.16 -2.45 20.59
C THR A 368 16.55 -3.76 21.22
N GLU A 369 15.58 -4.56 21.67
CA GLU A 369 15.84 -5.79 22.43
C GLU A 369 15.97 -7.03 21.55
N ASN A 370 15.27 -7.05 20.39
CA ASN A 370 15.23 -8.25 19.55
C ASN A 370 15.85 -8.05 18.16
N LEU A 371 16.26 -6.82 17.80
CA LEU A 371 16.73 -6.48 16.45
C LEU A 371 15.76 -6.93 15.35
N ILE A 372 14.46 -6.77 15.61
CA ILE A 372 13.36 -7.04 14.67
C ILE A 372 12.59 -5.75 14.47
N SER A 373 12.57 -5.24 13.25
CA SER A 373 11.83 -4.01 12.90
C SER A 373 10.45 -4.36 12.38
N THR A 374 9.44 -3.63 12.87
CA THR A 374 8.03 -3.70 12.43
C THR A 374 7.49 -2.29 12.23
N VAL A 375 6.26 -2.15 11.72
CA VAL A 375 5.60 -0.84 11.63
C VAL A 375 4.42 -0.79 12.58
N PRO A 376 4.39 0.16 13.55
CA PRO A 376 3.27 0.31 14.47
C PRO A 376 2.09 1.01 13.81
N TRP A 377 0.88 0.63 14.25
CA TRP A 377 -0.39 1.22 13.86
C TRP A 377 -1.28 1.33 15.10
N ASP A 378 -1.51 2.55 15.54
CA ASP A 378 -2.31 2.88 16.74
C ASP A 378 -3.64 3.55 16.39
N ASP A 379 -4.06 3.51 15.11
CA ASP A 379 -5.24 4.22 14.60
C ASP A 379 -6.57 3.60 15.10
N VAL A 380 -6.67 2.27 15.14
CA VAL A 380 -7.88 1.52 15.51
C VAL A 380 -7.54 0.40 16.51
N GLY A 381 -6.78 0.73 17.53
CA GLY A 381 -6.18 -0.23 18.47
C GLY A 381 -4.68 -0.37 18.24
N ALA A 382 -4.00 -1.03 19.18
CA ALA A 382 -2.56 -1.22 19.11
C ALA A 382 -2.22 -2.45 18.24
N TYR A 383 -1.77 -2.20 17.02
CA TYR A 383 -1.38 -3.25 16.06
C TYR A 383 0.02 -3.02 15.51
N VAL A 384 0.68 -4.09 15.10
CA VAL A 384 1.94 -4.04 14.35
C VAL A 384 1.81 -4.77 13.03
N ARG A 385 2.44 -4.18 12.01
CA ARG A 385 2.55 -4.78 10.68
C ARG A 385 3.93 -5.38 10.50
N PHE A 386 3.96 -6.66 10.22
CA PHE A 386 5.13 -7.38 9.71
C PHE A 386 5.07 -7.44 8.18
N SER A 387 6.21 -7.43 7.52
CA SER A 387 6.33 -7.68 6.08
C SER A 387 7.18 -8.91 5.82
N VAL A 388 6.74 -9.79 4.94
CA VAL A 388 7.51 -10.98 4.54
C VAL A 388 8.48 -10.70 3.39
N THR A 389 8.82 -9.43 3.18
CA THR A 389 9.80 -8.97 2.18
C THR A 389 11.24 -8.91 2.73
N PHE A 390 11.54 -9.67 3.79
CA PHE A 390 12.88 -9.80 4.30
C PHE A 390 13.82 -10.42 3.27
N ALA A 391 15.11 -10.03 3.29
CA ALA A 391 16.11 -10.55 2.38
C ALA A 391 16.36 -12.05 2.63
N ALA A 392 16.20 -12.86 1.60
CA ALA A 392 16.56 -14.27 1.57
C ALA A 392 16.68 -14.72 0.10
N THR A 393 17.75 -15.46 -0.21
CA THR A 393 18.08 -15.87 -1.58
C THR A 393 17.46 -17.22 -1.97
N ASN A 394 17.05 -18.02 -0.98
CA ASN A 394 16.46 -19.34 -1.17
C ASN A 394 15.58 -19.75 0.02
N THR A 395 14.87 -20.86 -0.09
CA THR A 395 13.92 -21.38 0.91
C THR A 395 14.59 -21.77 2.24
N GLU A 396 15.84 -22.20 2.22
CA GLU A 396 16.59 -22.55 3.43
C GLU A 396 16.89 -21.28 4.24
N GLU A 397 17.30 -20.23 3.55
CA GLU A 397 17.53 -18.93 4.17
C GLU A 397 16.25 -18.30 4.68
N GLU A 398 15.12 -18.41 3.96
CA GLU A 398 13.80 -18.01 4.43
C GLU A 398 13.47 -18.70 5.78
N SER A 399 13.66 -20.00 5.85
CA SER A 399 13.42 -20.79 7.06
C SER A 399 14.36 -20.38 8.20
N ARG A 400 15.64 -20.15 7.91
CA ARG A 400 16.64 -19.68 8.89
C ARG A 400 16.23 -18.33 9.50
N VAL A 401 15.86 -17.38 8.65
CA VAL A 401 15.45 -16.03 9.09
C VAL A 401 14.25 -16.12 10.02
N VAL A 402 13.21 -16.84 9.60
CA VAL A 402 11.97 -16.95 10.39
C VAL A 402 12.18 -17.74 11.69
N ALA A 403 12.99 -18.81 11.66
CA ALA A 403 13.36 -19.57 12.86
C ALA A 403 14.13 -18.68 13.86
N GLU A 404 15.07 -17.85 13.40
CA GLU A 404 15.82 -16.95 14.26
C GLU A 404 14.92 -15.85 14.87
N ILE A 405 13.94 -15.33 14.11
CA ILE A 405 12.91 -14.43 14.64
C ILE A 405 12.16 -15.12 15.79
N GLY A 406 11.69 -16.36 15.58
CA GLY A 406 11.02 -17.15 16.61
C GLY A 406 11.88 -17.36 17.85
N ARG A 407 13.16 -17.73 17.66
CA ARG A 407 14.13 -17.92 18.74
C ARG A 407 14.35 -16.66 19.58
N ARG A 408 14.39 -15.48 18.94
CA ARG A 408 14.51 -14.20 19.67
C ARG A 408 13.27 -13.87 20.46
N LEU A 409 12.09 -14.04 19.86
CA LEU A 409 10.81 -13.77 20.51
C LEU A 409 10.51 -14.75 21.65
N SER A 410 10.90 -16.03 21.53
CA SER A 410 10.71 -17.03 22.58
C SER A 410 11.52 -16.79 23.87
N ARG A 411 12.44 -15.83 23.85
CA ARG A 411 13.11 -15.36 25.09
C ARG A 411 12.18 -14.57 26.01
N HIS A 412 10.96 -14.26 25.54
CA HIS A 412 9.99 -13.44 26.25
C HIS A 412 8.63 -14.13 26.33
N THR A 413 7.92 -13.87 27.40
CA THR A 413 6.50 -14.18 27.57
C THR A 413 5.71 -12.89 27.36
N PHE A 414 4.67 -12.94 26.53
CA PHE A 414 3.83 -11.80 26.20
C PHE A 414 2.47 -11.86 26.90
N GLN A 415 1.96 -10.71 27.34
CA GLN A 415 0.58 -10.53 27.87
C GLN A 415 -0.27 -9.74 26.87
N TRP A 416 -1.55 -10.16 26.72
CA TRP A 416 -2.46 -9.66 25.68
C TRP A 416 -3.62 -8.88 26.26
#